data_a25ef9b218d717d4360239004f7c510b
#
_entry.id   a25ef9b218d717d4360239004f7c510b
#
_cell.length_a   1.000
_cell.length_b   1.000
_cell.length_c   1.000
_cell.angle_alpha   90.00
_cell.angle_beta   90.00
_cell.angle_gamma   90.00
#
_symmetry.space_group_name_H-M   'P 1'
#
loop_
_entity.id
_entity.type
_entity.pdbx_description
1 polymer ?
#
loop_
_entity_poly.entity_id
_entity_poly.type
_entity_poly.pdbx_seq_one_letter_code
_entity_poly.pdbx_strand_id
1 'polypeptide(L)'
;MPNLEVRCSKEMERVFLDDNAYLLKKMHTLLQNHQSLDPVTEQPKNTVLRNRVATTLVPWEFCIVGDEPAPSRRISVNFALGDKADRKGPLGDRLRKDLGLDLEDIIVCHLFEKYNMEEGREYTMVSETREVNRHHYNDKPRKTTKPLPKNLAPDPEPDRVIFPMPPGAINTHCHVNSNGMTPFPWSEDRKYDPAFAPWRKLEELDNRLGFFGEVIVAATCHGTDNGYLLNALKRANGRALGVAFVETNISDEALIDLDAAGVRGVRYSYVKRLTNPPPPQEMVTMANRLKQLRRQKALKNDWHIDLYCEPGDLKDLEPHIKAIPTSVVFDHMAVPSVNKGVQDPDFQFYMQLFRDKKDCYAKVTCPERLTGSGKPEDWSKALPFAHALVEEFPDRVITGTDWPHPNMKQGQMPNDGALVNHWIWPIAGQNGDKLKRILVENPRHLFKFAQQR
;
A
#
# COMPACT_ATOMS: atom_id res chain seq x y z
N MET A 1 26.60 -8.96 12.04
CA MET A 1 26.32 -7.99 10.97
C MET A 1 25.21 -8.59 10.16
N PRO A 2 24.17 -7.86 9.82
CA PRO A 2 23.25 -8.36 8.83
C PRO A 2 23.99 -8.40 7.50
N ASN A 3 24.12 -9.59 6.95
CA ASN A 3 24.71 -9.80 5.64
C ASN A 3 23.54 -9.89 4.66
N LEU A 4 23.46 -8.92 3.76
CA LEU A 4 22.62 -9.02 2.60
C LEU A 4 23.45 -9.67 1.49
N GLU A 5 23.08 -10.88 1.10
CA GLU A 5 23.74 -11.58 0.01
C GLU A 5 22.85 -11.53 -1.22
N VAL A 6 23.41 -11.11 -2.34
CA VAL A 6 22.78 -11.20 -3.65
C VAL A 6 23.47 -12.31 -4.43
N ARG A 7 22.74 -13.37 -4.76
CA ARG A 7 23.24 -14.43 -5.66
C ARG A 7 22.88 -14.04 -7.08
N CYS A 8 23.86 -13.90 -7.93
CA CYS A 8 23.65 -13.38 -9.28
C CYS A 8 24.59 -14.02 -10.32
N SER A 9 24.27 -13.78 -11.59
CA SER A 9 25.17 -14.14 -12.70
C SER A 9 26.40 -13.23 -12.77
N LYS A 10 27.40 -13.64 -13.55
CA LYS A 10 28.62 -12.84 -13.78
C LYS A 10 28.33 -11.46 -14.42
N GLU A 11 27.25 -11.39 -15.18
CA GLU A 11 26.77 -10.15 -15.82
C GLU A 11 26.22 -9.16 -14.80
N MET A 12 25.48 -9.66 -13.82
CA MET A 12 24.96 -8.89 -12.69
C MET A 12 26.05 -8.33 -11.79
N GLU A 13 27.15 -9.08 -11.60
CA GLU A 13 28.31 -8.61 -10.84
C GLU A 13 28.84 -7.29 -11.38
N ARG A 14 28.93 -7.18 -12.72
CA ARG A 14 29.36 -5.97 -13.40
C ARG A 14 28.43 -4.80 -13.16
N VAL A 15 27.11 -5.04 -13.19
CA VAL A 15 26.10 -4.02 -12.90
C VAL A 15 26.25 -3.46 -11.49
N PHE A 16 26.46 -4.31 -10.50
CA PHE A 16 26.68 -3.85 -9.11
C PHE A 16 27.98 -3.06 -8.96
N LEU A 17 29.03 -3.43 -9.65
CA LEU A 17 30.31 -2.70 -9.62
C LEU A 17 30.18 -1.32 -10.29
N ASP A 18 29.50 -1.24 -11.44
CA ASP A 18 29.31 0.00 -12.17
C ASP A 18 28.41 1.00 -11.42
N ASP A 19 27.43 0.52 -10.65
CA ASP A 19 26.47 1.35 -9.93
C ASP A 19 26.77 1.52 -8.42
N ASN A 20 27.90 1.01 -7.96
CA ASN A 20 28.26 1.01 -6.55
C ASN A 20 28.13 2.40 -5.92
N ALA A 21 28.68 3.44 -6.53
CA ALA A 21 28.63 4.80 -6.01
C ALA A 21 27.20 5.35 -5.86
N TYR A 22 26.32 5.04 -6.80
CA TYR A 22 24.92 5.45 -6.76
C TYR A 22 24.14 4.73 -5.65
N LEU A 23 24.29 3.42 -5.55
CA LEU A 23 23.65 2.62 -4.52
C LEU A 23 24.13 3.01 -3.13
N LEU A 24 25.43 3.20 -2.94
CA LEU A 24 26.02 3.68 -1.69
C LEU A 24 25.47 5.04 -1.27
N LYS A 25 25.30 5.97 -2.22
CA LYS A 25 24.73 7.28 -1.95
C LYS A 25 23.26 7.18 -1.50
N LYS A 26 22.44 6.35 -2.18
CA LYS A 26 21.05 6.11 -1.77
C LYS A 26 20.96 5.49 -0.38
N MET A 27 21.77 4.48 -0.11
CA MET A 27 21.84 3.81 1.19
C MET A 27 22.27 4.76 2.30
N HIS A 28 23.26 5.61 2.04
CA HIS A 28 23.72 6.63 2.99
C HIS A 28 22.62 7.65 3.31
N THR A 29 21.89 8.11 2.30
CA THR A 29 20.74 9.02 2.49
C THR A 29 19.63 8.36 3.31
N LEU A 30 19.35 7.08 3.06
CA LEU A 30 18.39 6.31 3.87
C LEU A 30 18.78 6.29 5.34
N LEU A 31 20.04 5.93 5.62
CA LEU A 31 20.53 5.83 6.98
C LEU A 31 20.53 7.18 7.71
N GLN A 32 20.82 8.27 7.00
CA GLN A 32 20.73 9.63 7.57
C GLN A 32 19.28 10.02 7.92
N ASN A 33 18.31 9.53 7.16
CA ASN A 33 16.89 9.84 7.35
C ASN A 33 16.13 8.80 8.17
N HIS A 34 16.75 7.69 8.51
CA HIS A 34 16.10 6.61 9.27
C HIS A 34 15.63 7.09 10.63
N GLN A 35 14.32 7.03 10.85
CA GLN A 35 13.71 7.37 12.15
C GLN A 35 13.57 6.10 12.97
N SER A 36 14.37 5.94 14.01
CA SER A 36 14.18 4.89 15.00
C SER A 36 13.44 5.42 16.21
N LEU A 37 12.48 4.64 16.71
CA LEU A 37 11.80 4.96 17.97
C LEU A 37 12.67 4.64 19.17
N ASP A 38 12.56 5.43 20.23
CA ASP A 38 13.11 5.09 21.53
C ASP A 38 12.34 3.90 22.12
N PRO A 39 12.99 2.78 22.48
CA PRO A 39 12.30 1.60 22.99
C PRO A 39 11.65 1.81 24.36
N VAL A 40 12.03 2.87 25.09
CA VAL A 40 11.48 3.19 26.42
C VAL A 40 10.32 4.18 26.31
N THR A 41 10.44 5.18 25.42
CA THR A 41 9.46 6.28 25.32
C THR A 41 8.54 6.18 24.12
N GLU A 42 8.81 5.25 23.19
CA GLU A 42 8.12 5.13 21.87
C GLU A 42 8.13 6.43 21.05
N GLN A 43 8.93 7.40 21.45
CA GLN A 43 9.10 8.69 20.76
C GLN A 43 10.17 8.57 19.67
N PRO A 44 10.05 9.34 18.56
CA PRO A 44 11.11 9.43 17.58
C PRO A 44 12.44 9.80 18.26
N LYS A 45 13.44 8.96 18.18
CA LYS A 45 14.77 9.27 18.73
C LYS A 45 15.33 10.50 18.07
N ASN A 46 15.61 11.46 18.90
CA ASN A 46 16.12 12.76 18.52
C ASN A 46 17.49 12.66 17.79
N THR A 47 17.96 13.79 17.34
CA THR A 47 19.18 14.10 16.58
C THR A 47 20.44 13.32 16.99
N VAL A 48 20.52 12.80 18.21
CA VAL A 48 21.73 12.10 18.73
C VAL A 48 21.90 10.74 18.07
N LEU A 49 20.83 9.99 17.81
CA LEU A 49 20.93 8.70 17.13
C LEU A 49 21.18 8.89 15.62
N ARG A 50 20.57 9.91 15.00
CA ARG A 50 20.87 10.32 13.62
C ARG A 50 22.36 10.61 13.45
N ASN A 51 22.94 11.37 14.36
CA ASN A 51 24.35 11.70 14.32
C ASN A 51 25.26 10.50 14.63
N ARG A 52 24.86 9.59 15.54
CA ARG A 52 25.61 8.37 15.82
C ARG A 52 25.57 7.38 14.66
N VAL A 53 24.42 7.18 14.03
CA VAL A 53 24.31 6.32 12.85
C VAL A 53 25.08 6.92 11.66
N ALA A 54 24.98 8.24 11.43
CA ALA A 54 25.69 8.92 10.35
C ALA A 54 27.21 8.97 10.53
N THR A 55 27.71 9.04 11.79
CA THR A 55 29.14 9.14 12.08
C THR A 55 29.85 7.80 12.23
N THR A 56 29.10 6.70 12.34
CA THR A 56 29.66 5.37 12.63
C THR A 56 29.54 4.38 11.48
N LEU A 57 29.08 4.82 10.31
CA LEU A 57 29.07 3.98 9.11
C LEU A 57 30.48 3.82 8.56
N VAL A 58 30.99 2.61 8.68
CA VAL A 58 32.17 2.16 7.93
C VAL A 58 31.82 2.15 6.44
N PRO A 59 32.73 2.49 5.52
CA PRO A 59 32.51 2.41 4.10
C PRO A 59 31.92 1.07 3.72
N TRP A 60 30.86 1.09 2.94
CA TRP A 60 30.21 -0.10 2.43
C TRP A 60 31.09 -0.71 1.36
N GLU A 61 31.38 -1.99 1.51
CA GLU A 61 32.08 -2.75 0.48
C GLU A 61 31.12 -3.77 -0.11
N PHE A 62 30.96 -3.74 -1.41
CA PHE A 62 30.44 -4.87 -2.15
C PHE A 62 31.58 -5.87 -2.29
N CYS A 63 31.55 -6.93 -1.51
CA CYS A 63 32.54 -7.99 -1.59
C CYS A 63 32.00 -9.15 -2.42
N ILE A 64 32.76 -9.60 -3.40
CA ILE A 64 32.52 -10.88 -4.07
C ILE A 64 32.97 -11.98 -3.10
N VAL A 65 32.02 -12.85 -2.70
CA VAL A 65 32.31 -13.94 -1.77
C VAL A 65 32.54 -15.22 -2.55
N GLY A 66 33.80 -15.63 -2.67
CA GLY A 66 34.22 -16.95 -3.20
C GLY A 66 34.40 -17.05 -4.71
N ASP A 67 35.19 -18.06 -5.14
CA ASP A 67 35.44 -18.42 -6.54
C ASP A 67 34.39 -19.41 -7.10
N GLU A 68 33.14 -19.33 -6.65
CA GLU A 68 32.09 -20.23 -7.14
C GLU A 68 31.72 -19.96 -8.61
N PRO A 69 31.52 -20.97 -9.43
CA PRO A 69 31.13 -20.79 -10.82
C PRO A 69 29.70 -20.24 -10.93
N ALA A 70 29.44 -19.43 -11.97
CA ALA A 70 28.07 -18.96 -12.25
C ALA A 70 27.10 -20.17 -12.37
N PRO A 71 25.88 -20.13 -11.81
CA PRO A 71 25.11 -18.96 -11.37
C PRO A 71 25.14 -18.67 -9.85
N SER A 72 26.11 -19.17 -9.13
CA SER A 72 26.17 -19.12 -7.67
C SER A 72 27.10 -18.04 -7.07
N ARG A 73 27.55 -17.06 -7.86
CA ARG A 73 28.33 -15.94 -7.35
C ARG A 73 27.53 -15.13 -6.35
N ARG A 74 28.19 -14.83 -5.21
CA ARG A 74 27.59 -14.07 -4.12
C ARG A 74 28.20 -12.68 -4.05
N ILE A 75 27.35 -11.65 -4.04
CA ILE A 75 27.75 -10.29 -3.66
C ILE A 75 27.25 -10.06 -2.25
N SER A 76 28.16 -9.84 -1.33
CA SER A 76 27.85 -9.52 0.06
C SER A 76 27.85 -8.01 0.25
N VAL A 77 26.76 -7.46 0.74
CA VAL A 77 26.66 -6.07 1.15
C VAL A 77 26.86 -6.03 2.67
N ASN A 78 28.08 -5.69 3.09
CA ASN A 78 28.42 -5.61 4.51
C ASN A 78 28.24 -4.17 4.99
N PHE A 79 27.46 -3.99 6.07
CA PHE A 79 27.43 -2.72 6.78
C PHE A 79 27.65 -2.94 8.27
N ALA A 80 28.42 -2.05 8.89
CA ALA A 80 28.70 -2.10 10.31
C ALA A 80 28.10 -0.87 11.00
N LEU A 81 27.34 -1.10 12.08
CA LEU A 81 27.03 -0.05 13.05
C LEU A 81 28.27 0.15 13.91
N GLY A 82 28.83 1.35 13.93
CA GLY A 82 30.23 1.62 14.38
C GLY A 82 30.47 1.58 15.86
N ASP A 83 29.51 1.45 16.74
CA ASP A 83 29.77 1.44 18.19
C ASP A 83 29.49 0.07 18.84
N LYS A 84 30.45 -0.44 19.60
CA LYS A 84 30.40 -1.78 20.23
C LYS A 84 29.26 -1.91 21.24
N ALA A 85 28.80 -0.81 21.82
CA ALA A 85 27.73 -0.78 22.82
C ALA A 85 26.34 -1.08 22.24
N ASP A 86 26.10 -0.69 20.99
CA ASP A 86 24.80 -0.84 20.32
C ASP A 86 24.66 -2.15 19.53
N ARG A 87 25.72 -3.00 19.54
CA ARG A 87 25.76 -4.25 18.75
C ARG A 87 24.99 -5.41 19.36
N LYS A 88 24.73 -5.38 20.67
CA LYS A 88 24.09 -6.47 21.42
C LYS A 88 22.91 -5.91 22.22
N GLY A 89 21.71 -6.08 21.70
CA GLY A 89 20.49 -5.74 22.42
C GLY A 89 19.28 -5.62 21.51
N PRO A 90 18.07 -5.62 22.06
CA PRO A 90 16.82 -5.60 21.28
C PRO A 90 16.70 -4.45 20.29
N LEU A 91 17.32 -3.30 20.59
CA LEU A 91 17.35 -2.14 19.70
C LEU A 91 18.24 -2.34 18.49
N GLY A 92 19.46 -2.88 18.70
CA GLY A 92 20.40 -3.18 17.61
C GLY A 92 19.84 -4.25 16.68
N ASP A 93 19.14 -5.25 17.20
CA ASP A 93 18.50 -6.30 16.42
C ASP A 93 17.32 -5.77 15.61
N ARG A 94 16.51 -4.89 16.21
CA ARG A 94 15.40 -4.22 15.52
C ARG A 94 15.89 -3.30 14.40
N LEU A 95 16.90 -2.47 14.67
CA LEU A 95 17.54 -1.60 13.68
C LEU A 95 18.13 -2.39 12.51
N ARG A 96 18.81 -3.50 12.79
CA ARG A 96 19.38 -4.38 11.76
C ARG A 96 18.28 -4.97 10.87
N LYS A 97 17.17 -5.43 11.46
CA LYS A 97 16.06 -6.01 10.73
C LYS A 97 15.36 -4.99 9.84
N ASP A 98 15.07 -3.82 10.38
CA ASP A 98 14.34 -2.78 9.67
C ASP A 98 15.20 -2.15 8.55
N LEU A 99 16.48 -1.91 8.80
CA LEU A 99 17.44 -1.46 7.78
C LEU A 99 17.69 -2.50 6.69
N GLY A 100 17.75 -3.79 7.05
CA GLY A 100 17.92 -4.87 6.08
C GLY A 100 16.82 -4.88 5.04
N LEU A 101 15.56 -4.75 5.46
CA LEU A 101 14.41 -4.69 4.55
C LEU A 101 14.45 -3.45 3.64
N ASP A 102 14.80 -2.28 4.19
CA ASP A 102 14.90 -1.06 3.40
C ASP A 102 16.02 -1.12 2.35
N LEU A 103 17.13 -1.77 2.67
CA LEU A 103 18.23 -1.98 1.74
C LEU A 103 17.86 -2.97 0.64
N GLU A 104 17.16 -4.04 0.98
CA GLU A 104 16.62 -4.99 0.00
C GLU A 104 15.73 -4.26 -1.02
N ASP A 105 14.78 -3.45 -0.55
CA ASP A 105 13.89 -2.69 -1.42
C ASP A 105 14.65 -1.72 -2.35
N ILE A 106 15.68 -1.03 -1.85
CA ILE A 106 16.50 -0.14 -2.68
C ILE A 106 17.18 -0.91 -3.81
N ILE A 107 17.77 -2.06 -3.49
CA ILE A 107 18.49 -2.86 -4.48
C ILE A 107 17.51 -3.42 -5.51
N VAL A 108 16.43 -4.03 -5.06
CA VAL A 108 15.41 -4.62 -5.93
C VAL A 108 14.79 -3.57 -6.85
N CYS A 109 14.42 -2.41 -6.32
CA CYS A 109 13.90 -1.31 -7.14
C CYS A 109 14.90 -0.84 -8.18
N HIS A 110 16.17 -0.66 -7.79
CA HIS A 110 17.21 -0.18 -8.71
C HIS A 110 17.45 -1.17 -9.85
N LEU A 111 17.53 -2.46 -9.55
CA LEU A 111 17.73 -3.51 -10.54
C LEU A 111 16.54 -3.60 -11.52
N PHE A 112 15.32 -3.51 -10.99
CA PHE A 112 14.14 -3.53 -11.83
C PHE A 112 14.02 -2.28 -12.72
N GLU A 113 14.20 -1.08 -12.15
CA GLU A 113 14.01 0.19 -12.87
C GLU A 113 15.08 0.44 -13.94
N LYS A 114 16.34 0.21 -13.58
CA LYS A 114 17.45 0.54 -14.46
C LYS A 114 17.77 -0.57 -15.46
N TYR A 115 17.60 -1.82 -15.05
CA TYR A 115 18.05 -2.96 -15.83
C TYR A 115 16.93 -3.92 -16.22
N ASN A 116 15.70 -3.65 -15.80
CA ASN A 116 14.53 -4.53 -16.00
C ASN A 116 14.76 -5.99 -15.53
N MET A 117 15.52 -6.14 -14.46
CA MET A 117 15.86 -7.44 -13.87
C MET A 117 14.86 -7.84 -12.80
N GLU A 118 14.41 -9.07 -12.82
CA GLU A 118 13.44 -9.63 -11.88
C GLU A 118 14.12 -10.58 -10.90
N GLU A 119 13.87 -10.41 -9.61
CA GLU A 119 14.33 -11.37 -8.60
C GLU A 119 13.74 -12.77 -8.84
N GLY A 120 14.56 -13.80 -8.64
CA GLY A 120 14.19 -15.18 -8.91
C GLY A 120 14.45 -15.62 -10.34
N ARG A 121 14.74 -14.69 -11.25
CA ARG A 121 15.05 -14.95 -12.64
C ARG A 121 16.52 -14.65 -12.95
N GLU A 122 16.96 -13.43 -12.69
CA GLU A 122 18.33 -12.99 -12.95
C GLU A 122 19.19 -12.97 -11.68
N TYR A 123 18.58 -12.80 -10.51
CA TYR A 123 19.26 -12.77 -9.22
C TYR A 123 18.37 -13.32 -8.09
N THR A 124 18.94 -13.59 -6.94
CA THR A 124 18.22 -14.00 -5.73
C THR A 124 18.79 -13.24 -4.53
N MET A 125 17.89 -12.59 -3.77
CA MET A 125 18.23 -11.95 -2.51
C MET A 125 18.24 -12.98 -1.37
N VAL A 126 19.29 -12.98 -0.57
CA VAL A 126 19.40 -13.82 0.62
C VAL A 126 19.75 -12.92 1.80
N SER A 127 18.86 -12.86 2.78
CA SER A 127 19.11 -12.10 4.00
C SER A 127 18.71 -12.89 5.24
N GLU A 128 19.29 -12.54 6.39
CA GLU A 128 18.90 -13.14 7.68
C GLU A 128 17.40 -12.92 7.97
N THR A 129 16.84 -11.82 7.49
CA THR A 129 15.42 -11.48 7.64
C THR A 129 14.51 -12.45 6.88
N ARG A 130 14.95 -12.90 5.71
CA ARG A 130 14.24 -13.88 4.88
C ARG A 130 14.35 -15.30 5.43
N GLU A 131 15.49 -15.66 6.04
CA GLU A 131 15.69 -16.98 6.63
C GLU A 131 14.77 -17.25 7.83
N VAL A 132 14.56 -16.26 8.69
CA VAL A 132 13.64 -16.38 9.84
C VAL A 132 12.20 -16.67 9.42
N ASN A 133 11.78 -16.22 8.24
CA ASN A 133 10.43 -16.40 7.74
C ASN A 133 10.25 -17.67 6.87
N ARG A 134 11.32 -18.34 6.44
CA ARG A 134 11.26 -19.57 5.62
C ARG A 134 10.48 -20.72 6.28
N HIS A 135 10.43 -20.78 7.61
CA HIS A 135 9.72 -21.84 8.33
C HIS A 135 8.18 -21.73 8.27
N HIS A 136 7.62 -20.64 7.75
CA HIS A 136 6.18 -20.42 7.68
C HIS A 136 5.60 -20.47 6.26
N TYR A 137 6.43 -20.57 5.23
CA TYR A 137 5.97 -20.54 3.84
C TYR A 137 6.32 -21.85 3.12
N ASN A 138 5.29 -22.52 2.61
CA ASN A 138 5.43 -23.70 1.73
C ASN A 138 5.93 -23.23 0.36
N ASP A 139 7.17 -23.58 0.03
CA ASP A 139 7.75 -23.46 -1.32
C ASP A 139 7.06 -24.43 -2.30
N LYS A 140 5.78 -24.24 -2.57
CA LYS A 140 5.10 -25.00 -3.62
C LYS A 140 5.29 -24.31 -4.96
N PRO A 141 5.84 -24.99 -5.97
CA PRO A 141 5.96 -24.43 -7.31
C PRO A 141 4.56 -24.10 -7.87
N ARG A 142 4.46 -22.99 -8.61
CA ARG A 142 3.23 -22.53 -9.26
C ARG A 142 2.59 -23.65 -10.11
N LYS A 143 1.30 -23.89 -9.87
CA LYS A 143 0.48 -24.79 -10.71
C LYS A 143 -0.08 -24.13 -11.98
N THR A 144 0.14 -22.83 -12.20
CA THR A 144 -0.46 -22.13 -13.33
C THR A 144 0.33 -22.36 -14.62
N THR A 145 -0.29 -23.00 -15.59
CA THR A 145 0.25 -23.31 -16.91
C THR A 145 0.11 -22.17 -17.93
N LYS A 146 -0.55 -21.07 -17.57
CA LYS A 146 -0.72 -19.88 -18.45
C LYS A 146 -0.11 -18.64 -17.77
N PRO A 147 0.66 -17.83 -18.54
CA PRO A 147 1.13 -16.55 -18.03
C PRO A 147 -0.08 -15.64 -17.73
N LEU A 148 -0.07 -14.99 -16.56
CA LEU A 148 -1.07 -14.01 -16.18
C LEU A 148 -0.76 -12.65 -16.82
N PRO A 149 -1.78 -11.78 -17.00
CA PRO A 149 -1.54 -10.41 -17.44
C PRO A 149 -0.60 -9.70 -16.44
N LYS A 150 0.48 -9.10 -16.94
CA LYS A 150 1.37 -8.26 -16.14
C LYS A 150 0.79 -6.85 -16.04
N ASN A 151 0.79 -6.28 -14.83
CA ASN A 151 0.42 -4.89 -14.63
C ASN A 151 1.53 -3.97 -15.12
N LEU A 152 1.11 -2.80 -15.61
CA LEU A 152 2.05 -1.72 -15.93
C LEU A 152 2.65 -1.16 -14.62
N ALA A 153 3.91 -0.72 -14.68
CA ALA A 153 4.50 0.05 -13.59
C ALA A 153 3.83 1.44 -13.52
N PRO A 154 3.71 2.04 -12.32
CA PRO A 154 3.21 3.40 -12.18
C PRO A 154 4.17 4.40 -12.86
N ASP A 155 3.66 5.60 -13.16
CA ASP A 155 4.51 6.68 -13.70
C ASP A 155 5.59 7.05 -12.68
N PRO A 156 6.88 6.96 -13.01
CA PRO A 156 7.97 7.24 -12.07
C PRO A 156 8.18 8.74 -11.81
N GLU A 157 7.61 9.62 -12.65
CA GLU A 157 7.82 11.06 -12.63
C GLU A 157 6.50 11.82 -12.41
N PRO A 158 5.93 11.78 -11.17
CA PRO A 158 4.70 12.49 -10.89
C PRO A 158 4.87 14.00 -11.04
N ASP A 159 3.89 14.65 -11.64
CA ASP A 159 3.83 16.09 -11.80
C ASP A 159 3.89 16.81 -10.45
N ARG A 160 4.34 18.05 -10.49
CA ARG A 160 4.30 18.90 -9.30
C ARG A 160 2.87 19.28 -8.95
N VAL A 161 2.51 19.22 -7.68
CA VAL A 161 1.24 19.75 -7.17
C VAL A 161 1.25 21.28 -7.26
N ILE A 162 0.21 21.87 -7.85
CA ILE A 162 0.13 23.31 -8.19
C ILE A 162 -0.68 24.15 -7.19
N PHE A 163 -1.18 23.54 -6.13
CA PHE A 163 -1.89 24.22 -5.05
C PHE A 163 -1.38 23.73 -3.69
N PRO A 164 -1.64 24.47 -2.58
CA PRO A 164 -1.22 24.03 -1.27
C PRO A 164 -2.09 22.88 -0.78
N MET A 165 -1.47 21.72 -0.54
CA MET A 165 -2.14 20.60 0.11
C MET A 165 -2.47 20.95 1.56
N PRO A 166 -3.67 20.60 2.07
CA PRO A 166 -4.02 20.86 3.44
C PRO A 166 -3.12 20.08 4.40
N PRO A 167 -2.59 20.71 5.47
CA PRO A 167 -1.77 20.01 6.44
C PRO A 167 -2.49 18.80 7.04
N GLY A 168 -1.82 17.65 7.03
CA GLY A 168 -2.38 16.41 7.51
C GLY A 168 -3.29 15.69 6.50
N ALA A 169 -3.17 16.00 5.20
CA ALA A 169 -3.85 15.29 4.11
C ALA A 169 -3.52 13.79 4.13
N ILE A 170 -4.51 12.95 3.89
CA ILE A 170 -4.42 11.50 3.93
C ILE A 170 -4.81 10.91 2.58
N ASN A 171 -3.91 10.11 1.99
CA ASN A 171 -4.18 9.28 0.83
C ASN A 171 -4.99 8.05 1.27
N THR A 172 -6.30 8.05 1.08
CA THR A 172 -7.18 7.01 1.66
C THR A 172 -7.33 5.75 0.82
N HIS A 173 -6.62 5.65 -0.31
CA HIS A 173 -6.61 4.45 -1.13
C HIS A 173 -5.32 4.35 -1.93
N CYS A 174 -4.46 3.47 -1.52
CA CYS A 174 -3.25 3.07 -2.21
C CYS A 174 -2.92 1.62 -1.88
N HIS A 175 -1.97 1.03 -2.61
CA HIS A 175 -1.57 -0.35 -2.43
C HIS A 175 -0.05 -0.46 -2.31
N VAL A 176 0.40 -1.55 -1.70
CA VAL A 176 1.78 -2.01 -1.80
C VAL A 176 1.80 -3.42 -2.36
N ASN A 177 2.71 -3.69 -3.29
CA ASN A 177 2.84 -5.00 -3.91
C ASN A 177 4.27 -5.49 -3.74
N SER A 178 4.41 -6.73 -3.26
CA SER A 178 5.70 -7.41 -3.22
C SER A 178 6.15 -7.80 -4.62
N ASN A 179 7.38 -8.28 -4.71
CA ASN A 179 7.90 -8.90 -5.94
C ASN A 179 7.48 -10.39 -6.10
N GLY A 180 6.61 -10.89 -5.23
CA GLY A 180 6.10 -12.26 -5.26
C GLY A 180 7.05 -13.33 -4.72
N MET A 181 8.18 -12.92 -4.16
CA MET A 181 9.17 -13.82 -3.59
C MET A 181 8.96 -13.99 -2.08
N THR A 182 9.52 -15.05 -1.51
CA THR A 182 9.60 -15.23 -0.06
C THR A 182 10.30 -14.03 0.59
N PRO A 183 9.79 -13.46 1.72
CA PRO A 183 8.72 -14.00 2.56
C PRO A 183 7.29 -13.53 2.21
N PHE A 184 7.08 -12.84 1.09
CA PHE A 184 5.80 -12.24 0.71
C PHE A 184 5.33 -12.72 -0.67
N PRO A 185 4.98 -14.01 -0.82
CA PRO A 185 4.56 -14.56 -2.10
C PRO A 185 3.23 -13.95 -2.55
N TRP A 186 3.01 -14.00 -3.86
CA TRP A 186 1.68 -13.72 -4.40
C TRP A 186 0.75 -14.92 -4.25
N SER A 187 -0.55 -14.66 -4.13
CA SER A 187 -1.57 -15.71 -4.12
C SER A 187 -1.54 -16.55 -5.41
N GLU A 188 -1.73 -17.86 -5.27
CA GLU A 188 -1.87 -18.75 -6.42
C GLU A 188 -3.14 -18.44 -7.24
N ASP A 189 -4.21 -17.96 -6.58
CA ASP A 189 -5.51 -17.64 -7.18
C ASP A 189 -5.59 -16.24 -7.80
N ARG A 190 -4.50 -15.46 -7.76
CA ARG A 190 -4.48 -14.12 -8.35
C ARG A 190 -4.81 -14.15 -9.83
N LYS A 191 -5.41 -13.07 -10.33
CA LYS A 191 -5.82 -12.94 -11.73
C LYS A 191 -4.82 -12.15 -12.59
N TYR A 192 -3.78 -11.58 -12.00
CA TYR A 192 -2.73 -10.78 -12.66
C TYR A 192 -1.43 -10.85 -11.87
N ASP A 193 -0.32 -10.56 -12.55
CA ASP A 193 0.98 -10.32 -11.92
C ASP A 193 1.12 -8.82 -11.66
N PRO A 194 1.22 -8.38 -10.37
CA PRO A 194 1.31 -6.95 -10.04
C PRO A 194 2.67 -6.38 -10.41
N ALA A 195 2.72 -5.07 -10.66
CA ALA A 195 3.98 -4.35 -10.64
C ALA A 195 4.54 -4.31 -9.22
N PHE A 196 5.86 -4.43 -9.07
CA PHE A 196 6.52 -4.27 -7.78
C PHE A 196 6.35 -2.84 -7.29
N ALA A 197 5.74 -2.69 -6.11
CA ALA A 197 5.35 -1.40 -5.54
C ALA A 197 5.58 -1.41 -4.01
N PRO A 198 6.83 -1.26 -3.55
CA PRO A 198 7.16 -1.31 -2.14
C PRO A 198 6.72 -0.06 -1.39
N TRP A 199 6.52 -0.18 -0.07
CA TRP A 199 6.17 0.92 0.83
C TRP A 199 7.04 2.17 0.63
N ARG A 200 8.33 1.99 0.44
CA ARG A 200 9.25 3.12 0.29
C ARG A 200 8.91 4.01 -0.91
N LYS A 201 8.51 3.42 -2.04
CA LYS A 201 8.09 4.19 -3.22
C LYS A 201 6.78 4.94 -2.98
N LEU A 202 5.85 4.33 -2.26
CA LEU A 202 4.63 5.01 -1.83
C LEU A 202 4.95 6.19 -0.91
N GLU A 203 5.82 6.01 0.07
CA GLU A 203 6.27 7.07 0.98
C GLU A 203 6.94 8.22 0.23
N GLU A 204 7.83 7.93 -0.73
CA GLU A 204 8.49 8.93 -1.57
C GLU A 204 7.46 9.72 -2.42
N LEU A 205 6.51 9.02 -3.03
CA LEU A 205 5.41 9.61 -3.78
C LEU A 205 4.55 10.53 -2.92
N ASP A 206 4.04 10.02 -1.81
CA ASP A 206 3.12 10.76 -0.93
C ASP A 206 3.80 11.99 -0.31
N ASN A 207 5.10 11.89 0.03
CA ASN A 207 5.88 13.05 0.44
C ASN A 207 5.99 14.10 -0.67
N ARG A 208 6.17 13.68 -1.92
CA ARG A 208 6.25 14.59 -3.09
C ARG A 208 4.90 15.25 -3.39
N LEU A 209 3.80 14.52 -3.23
CA LEU A 209 2.44 15.01 -3.44
C LEU A 209 1.89 15.82 -2.27
N GLY A 210 2.52 15.77 -1.09
CA GLY A 210 2.11 16.50 0.10
C GLY A 210 1.09 15.75 0.98
N PHE A 211 0.96 14.43 0.84
CA PHE A 211 0.22 13.61 1.79
C PHE A 211 1.03 13.36 3.06
N PHE A 212 0.34 13.42 4.18
CA PHE A 212 0.91 13.19 5.50
C PHE A 212 0.79 11.73 5.94
N GLY A 213 -0.28 11.06 5.55
CA GLY A 213 -0.57 9.68 5.92
C GLY A 213 -1.31 8.92 4.83
N GLU A 214 -1.35 7.60 4.96
CA GLU A 214 -1.91 6.71 3.96
C GLU A 214 -2.84 5.67 4.57
N VAL A 215 -3.84 5.24 3.79
CA VAL A 215 -4.59 4.01 4.04
C VAL A 215 -4.20 3.00 2.96
N ILE A 216 -3.37 2.04 3.34
CA ILE A 216 -2.90 0.98 2.46
C ILE A 216 -3.96 -0.12 2.41
N VAL A 217 -4.56 -0.30 1.24
CA VAL A 217 -5.57 -1.32 1.01
C VAL A 217 -4.89 -2.58 0.48
N ALA A 218 -5.19 -3.73 1.05
CA ALA A 218 -4.65 -4.99 0.56
C ALA A 218 -5.03 -5.21 -0.92
N ALA A 219 -4.04 -5.56 -1.73
CA ALA A 219 -4.25 -5.85 -3.15
C ALA A 219 -4.68 -7.31 -3.34
N THR A 220 -5.56 -7.56 -4.30
CA THR A 220 -6.09 -8.91 -4.58
C THR A 220 -5.02 -9.93 -4.97
N CYS A 221 -3.86 -9.47 -5.44
CA CYS A 221 -2.74 -10.33 -5.82
C CYS A 221 -2.10 -11.07 -4.64
N HIS A 222 -2.27 -10.59 -3.40
CA HIS A 222 -1.80 -11.25 -2.20
C HIS A 222 -2.85 -12.19 -1.57
N GLY A 223 -4.09 -12.18 -2.09
CA GLY A 223 -5.20 -12.95 -1.48
C GLY A 223 -5.43 -12.51 -0.04
N THR A 224 -5.54 -13.46 0.87
CA THR A 224 -5.72 -13.23 2.32
C THR A 224 -4.40 -13.21 3.11
N ASP A 225 -3.26 -13.28 2.42
CA ASP A 225 -1.94 -13.05 3.04
C ASP A 225 -1.69 -11.54 3.19
N ASN A 226 -1.81 -11.05 4.41
CA ASN A 226 -1.58 -9.66 4.76
C ASN A 226 -0.12 -9.36 5.17
N GLY A 227 0.80 -10.30 5.02
CA GLY A 227 2.18 -10.16 5.47
C GLY A 227 2.88 -8.93 4.92
N TYR A 228 2.69 -8.63 3.62
CA TYR A 228 3.29 -7.45 2.99
C TYR A 228 2.63 -6.14 3.43
N LEU A 229 1.31 -6.12 3.61
CA LEU A 229 0.58 -5.01 4.23
C LEU A 229 1.13 -4.71 5.64
N LEU A 230 1.21 -5.73 6.49
CA LEU A 230 1.70 -5.58 7.87
C LEU A 230 3.15 -5.12 7.92
N ASN A 231 3.98 -5.59 6.98
CA ASN A 231 5.35 -5.08 6.82
C ASN A 231 5.36 -3.59 6.51
N ALA A 232 4.52 -3.13 5.58
CA ALA A 232 4.41 -1.71 5.25
C ALA A 232 3.91 -0.87 6.43
N LEU A 233 2.86 -1.32 7.14
CA LEU A 233 2.32 -0.62 8.32
C LEU A 233 3.37 -0.49 9.44
N LYS A 234 4.14 -1.54 9.67
CA LYS A 234 5.23 -1.53 10.64
C LYS A 234 6.30 -0.50 10.28
N ARG A 235 6.67 -0.40 9.01
CA ARG A 235 7.68 0.53 8.49
C ARG A 235 7.17 1.97 8.49
N ALA A 236 5.89 2.16 8.20
CA ALA A 236 5.22 3.47 8.25
C ALA A 236 5.15 4.06 9.66
N ASN A 237 5.34 3.24 10.69
CA ASN A 237 5.48 3.68 12.09
C ASN A 237 4.37 4.65 12.56
N GLY A 238 3.11 4.27 12.28
CA GLY A 238 1.93 5.07 12.64
C GLY A 238 1.50 6.10 11.60
N ARG A 239 2.28 6.31 10.54
CA ARG A 239 1.91 7.15 9.40
C ARG A 239 0.83 6.51 8.52
N ALA A 240 0.82 5.18 8.41
CA ALA A 240 -0.14 4.43 7.61
C ALA A 240 -1.09 3.59 8.47
N LEU A 241 -2.31 3.41 7.97
CA LEU A 241 -3.30 2.45 8.44
C LEU A 241 -3.62 1.46 7.32
N GLY A 242 -4.22 0.32 7.65
CA GLY A 242 -4.46 -0.77 6.71
C GLY A 242 -5.92 -1.14 6.53
N VAL A 243 -6.24 -1.69 5.35
CA VAL A 243 -7.47 -2.43 5.09
C VAL A 243 -7.07 -3.80 4.56
N ALA A 244 -7.48 -4.87 5.23
CA ALA A 244 -7.02 -6.23 4.99
C ALA A 244 -8.02 -7.07 4.19
N PHE A 245 -7.55 -8.06 3.45
CA PHE A 245 -8.37 -9.21 3.06
C PHE A 245 -8.22 -10.30 4.10
N VAL A 246 -9.32 -10.89 4.55
CA VAL A 246 -9.29 -11.98 5.54
C VAL A 246 -10.22 -13.11 5.14
N GLU A 247 -9.88 -14.32 5.56
CA GLU A 247 -10.79 -15.46 5.48
C GLU A 247 -11.95 -15.28 6.47
N THR A 248 -13.13 -15.77 6.13
CA THR A 248 -14.31 -15.67 7.02
C THR A 248 -14.09 -16.37 8.35
N ASN A 249 -13.28 -17.42 8.36
CA ASN A 249 -12.94 -18.24 9.54
C ASN A 249 -11.67 -17.75 10.28
N ILE A 250 -11.13 -16.57 9.95
CA ILE A 250 -10.01 -15.97 10.70
C ILE A 250 -10.31 -15.97 12.21
N SER A 251 -9.32 -16.23 13.06
CA SER A 251 -9.55 -16.23 14.52
C SER A 251 -9.76 -14.82 15.10
N ASP A 252 -10.36 -14.70 16.27
CA ASP A 252 -10.54 -13.43 16.97
C ASP A 252 -9.18 -12.84 17.39
N GLU A 253 -8.23 -13.69 17.80
CA GLU A 253 -6.87 -13.31 18.15
C GLU A 253 -6.17 -12.68 16.94
N ALA A 254 -6.30 -13.26 15.76
CA ALA A 254 -5.70 -12.69 14.54
C ALA A 254 -6.32 -11.36 14.17
N LEU A 255 -7.64 -11.15 14.37
CA LEU A 255 -8.27 -9.83 14.19
C LEU A 255 -7.74 -8.80 15.20
N ILE A 256 -7.50 -9.21 16.45
CA ILE A 256 -6.92 -8.34 17.48
C ILE A 256 -5.48 -7.95 17.12
N ASP A 257 -4.70 -8.90 16.63
CA ASP A 257 -3.31 -8.63 16.18
C ASP A 257 -3.29 -7.66 14.98
N LEU A 258 -4.21 -7.82 14.02
CA LEU A 258 -4.38 -6.90 12.91
C LEU A 258 -4.76 -5.49 13.40
N ASP A 259 -5.67 -5.35 14.38
CA ASP A 259 -6.04 -4.04 14.98
C ASP A 259 -4.82 -3.37 15.64
N ALA A 260 -4.05 -4.14 16.38
CA ALA A 260 -2.82 -3.67 17.03
C ALA A 260 -1.76 -3.23 16.02
N ALA A 261 -1.69 -3.88 14.85
CA ALA A 261 -0.78 -3.53 13.76
C ALA A 261 -1.22 -2.31 12.93
N GLY A 262 -2.43 -1.78 13.14
CA GLY A 262 -2.92 -0.59 12.43
C GLY A 262 -3.99 -0.86 11.37
N VAL A 263 -4.52 -2.08 11.27
CA VAL A 263 -5.64 -2.38 10.37
C VAL A 263 -6.94 -1.78 10.91
N ARG A 264 -7.79 -1.24 10.04
CA ARG A 264 -9.04 -0.54 10.36
C ARG A 264 -10.25 -1.00 9.56
N GLY A 265 -10.08 -1.97 8.68
CA GLY A 265 -11.18 -2.48 7.86
C GLY A 265 -10.88 -3.82 7.21
N VAL A 266 -11.94 -4.48 6.75
CA VAL A 266 -11.89 -5.69 5.94
C VAL A 266 -12.44 -5.37 4.57
N ARG A 267 -11.68 -5.73 3.53
CA ARG A 267 -12.06 -5.55 2.13
C ARG A 267 -12.81 -6.75 1.59
N TYR A 268 -13.93 -6.47 0.92
CA TYR A 268 -14.67 -7.42 0.09
C TYR A 268 -14.70 -6.93 -1.35
N SER A 269 -14.33 -7.80 -2.29
CA SER A 269 -14.37 -7.48 -3.71
C SER A 269 -15.34 -8.40 -4.44
N TYR A 270 -16.32 -7.80 -5.09
CA TYR A 270 -17.31 -8.50 -5.95
C TYR A 270 -16.94 -8.39 -7.43
N VAL A 271 -15.83 -7.76 -7.76
CA VAL A 271 -15.34 -7.62 -9.14
C VAL A 271 -14.77 -8.94 -9.62
N LYS A 272 -15.57 -9.73 -10.33
CA LYS A 272 -15.27 -11.11 -10.76
C LYS A 272 -13.99 -11.27 -11.59
N ARG A 273 -13.58 -10.22 -12.31
CA ARG A 273 -12.31 -10.24 -13.07
C ARG A 273 -11.07 -10.20 -12.18
N LEU A 274 -11.20 -9.83 -10.92
CA LEU A 274 -10.09 -9.67 -9.97
C LEU A 274 -10.06 -10.75 -8.90
N THR A 275 -11.22 -11.24 -8.49
CA THR A 275 -11.34 -12.23 -7.42
C THR A 275 -12.46 -13.23 -7.72
N ASN A 276 -12.56 -14.25 -6.87
CA ASN A 276 -13.74 -15.08 -6.74
C ASN A 276 -14.52 -14.52 -5.54
N PRO A 277 -15.63 -13.77 -5.75
CA PRO A 277 -16.31 -13.09 -4.65
C PRO A 277 -16.93 -14.11 -3.68
N PRO A 278 -16.81 -13.85 -2.37
CA PRO A 278 -17.49 -14.68 -1.38
C PRO A 278 -19.00 -14.41 -1.36
N PRO A 279 -19.79 -15.31 -0.76
CA PRO A 279 -21.21 -15.05 -0.53
C PRO A 279 -21.42 -13.73 0.24
N PRO A 280 -22.38 -12.87 -0.16
CA PRO A 280 -22.59 -11.56 0.50
C PRO A 280 -22.87 -11.64 2.00
N GLN A 281 -23.46 -12.73 2.47
CA GLN A 281 -23.71 -12.97 3.88
C GLN A 281 -22.42 -13.01 4.73
N GLU A 282 -21.29 -13.39 4.16
CA GLU A 282 -20.01 -13.41 4.88
C GLU A 282 -19.57 -12.01 5.31
N MET A 283 -19.80 -11.00 4.48
CA MET A 283 -19.55 -9.60 4.79
C MET A 283 -20.37 -9.14 6.02
N VAL A 284 -21.65 -9.53 6.09
CA VAL A 284 -22.52 -9.22 7.24
C VAL A 284 -22.05 -9.96 8.52
N THR A 285 -21.69 -11.24 8.37
CA THR A 285 -21.17 -12.05 9.48
C THR A 285 -19.90 -11.44 10.05
N MET A 286 -18.94 -11.06 9.21
CA MET A 286 -17.70 -10.41 9.63
C MET A 286 -17.98 -9.08 10.33
N ALA A 287 -18.84 -8.24 9.76
CA ALA A 287 -19.18 -6.93 10.34
C ALA A 287 -19.82 -7.06 11.73
N ASN A 288 -20.71 -8.02 11.93
CA ASN A 288 -21.29 -8.31 13.24
C ASN A 288 -20.23 -8.77 14.25
N ARG A 289 -19.31 -9.63 13.82
CA ARG A 289 -18.19 -10.11 14.64
C ARG A 289 -17.26 -8.96 15.05
N LEU A 290 -16.87 -8.10 14.12
CA LEU A 290 -16.06 -6.90 14.39
C LEU A 290 -16.76 -5.98 15.41
N LYS A 291 -18.07 -5.75 15.24
CA LYS A 291 -18.87 -4.96 16.17
C LYS A 291 -18.93 -5.59 17.58
N GLN A 292 -19.03 -6.91 17.66
CA GLN A 292 -19.02 -7.64 18.94
C GLN A 292 -17.66 -7.51 19.63
N LEU A 293 -16.55 -7.76 18.93
CA LEU A 293 -15.19 -7.63 19.48
C LEU A 293 -14.92 -6.19 19.94
N ARG A 294 -15.41 -5.19 19.21
CA ARG A 294 -15.32 -3.78 19.62
C ARG A 294 -16.09 -3.49 20.92
N ARG A 295 -17.32 -4.01 21.06
CA ARG A 295 -18.12 -3.91 22.29
C ARG A 295 -17.45 -4.56 23.49
N GLN A 296 -16.78 -5.69 23.28
CA GLN A 296 -15.99 -6.39 24.29
C GLN A 296 -14.66 -5.72 24.62
N LYS A 297 -14.34 -4.61 23.93
CA LYS A 297 -13.05 -3.88 24.02
C LYS A 297 -11.83 -4.73 23.61
N ALA A 298 -12.04 -5.84 22.90
CA ALA A 298 -10.99 -6.66 22.33
C ALA A 298 -10.33 -5.91 21.14
N LEU A 299 -11.13 -5.30 20.25
CA LEU A 299 -10.62 -4.32 19.29
C LEU A 299 -10.57 -2.93 19.94
N LYS A 300 -9.46 -2.22 19.74
CA LYS A 300 -9.25 -0.84 20.24
C LYS A 300 -9.93 0.18 19.35
N ASN A 301 -10.16 -0.16 18.07
CA ASN A 301 -10.67 0.75 17.06
C ASN A 301 -11.97 0.23 16.43
N ASP A 302 -12.77 1.14 15.89
CA ASP A 302 -13.90 0.78 15.06
C ASP A 302 -13.39 0.40 13.66
N TRP A 303 -13.85 -0.73 13.14
CA TRP A 303 -13.52 -1.18 11.80
C TRP A 303 -14.69 -0.99 10.85
N HIS A 304 -14.38 -0.82 9.58
CA HIS A 304 -15.35 -0.71 8.50
C HIS A 304 -15.26 -1.92 7.55
N ILE A 305 -16.28 -2.06 6.72
CA ILE A 305 -16.26 -2.93 5.55
C ILE A 305 -15.92 -2.07 4.34
N ASP A 306 -14.83 -2.42 3.65
CA ASP A 306 -14.42 -1.80 2.41
C ASP A 306 -14.96 -2.65 1.24
N LEU A 307 -15.75 -2.06 0.35
CA LEU A 307 -16.53 -2.77 -0.66
C LEU A 307 -16.16 -2.33 -2.05
N TYR A 308 -15.57 -3.24 -2.83
CA TYR A 308 -15.36 -3.05 -4.25
C TYR A 308 -16.39 -3.83 -5.06
N CYS A 309 -17.31 -3.14 -5.68
CA CYS A 309 -18.38 -3.72 -6.51
C CYS A 309 -18.61 -2.86 -7.76
N GLU A 310 -19.31 -3.41 -8.73
CA GLU A 310 -19.76 -2.71 -9.92
C GLU A 310 -21.24 -2.36 -9.78
N PRO A 311 -21.77 -1.38 -10.56
CA PRO A 311 -23.17 -0.93 -10.38
C PRO A 311 -24.20 -2.04 -10.48
N GLY A 312 -23.97 -3.02 -11.36
CA GLY A 312 -24.83 -4.18 -11.54
C GLY A 312 -24.96 -5.09 -10.32
N ASP A 313 -23.99 -5.06 -9.41
CA ASP A 313 -23.98 -5.89 -8.20
C ASP A 313 -24.78 -5.24 -7.06
N LEU A 314 -25.01 -3.92 -7.11
CA LEU A 314 -25.55 -3.17 -5.96
C LEU A 314 -26.93 -3.62 -5.51
N LYS A 315 -27.81 -3.97 -6.44
CA LYS A 315 -29.18 -4.41 -6.12
C LYS A 315 -29.21 -5.72 -5.33
N ASP A 316 -28.32 -6.64 -5.71
CA ASP A 316 -28.18 -7.92 -5.02
C ASP A 316 -27.46 -7.77 -3.68
N LEU A 317 -26.56 -6.81 -3.57
CA LEU A 317 -25.80 -6.53 -2.35
C LEU A 317 -26.54 -5.64 -1.35
N GLU A 318 -27.54 -4.85 -1.77
CA GLU A 318 -28.25 -3.88 -0.93
C GLU A 318 -28.75 -4.44 0.39
N PRO A 319 -29.50 -5.60 0.44
CA PRO A 319 -30.01 -6.14 1.69
C PRO A 319 -28.88 -6.43 2.69
N HIS A 320 -27.76 -6.92 2.17
CA HIS A 320 -26.58 -7.24 2.99
C HIS A 320 -25.88 -5.97 3.46
N ILE A 321 -25.70 -4.98 2.58
CA ILE A 321 -25.11 -3.68 2.91
C ILE A 321 -25.91 -3.00 4.02
N LYS A 322 -27.25 -2.98 3.92
CA LYS A 322 -28.14 -2.41 4.94
C LYS A 322 -28.05 -3.15 6.28
N ALA A 323 -27.77 -4.44 6.26
CA ALA A 323 -27.61 -5.28 7.46
C ALA A 323 -26.23 -5.13 8.15
N ILE A 324 -25.24 -4.52 7.53
CA ILE A 324 -23.91 -4.29 8.12
C ILE A 324 -24.03 -3.28 9.26
N PRO A 325 -23.61 -3.63 10.50
CA PRO A 325 -23.73 -2.74 11.66
C PRO A 325 -22.55 -1.77 11.85
N THR A 326 -21.58 -1.78 10.94
CA THR A 326 -20.41 -0.90 10.90
C THR A 326 -20.46 0.01 9.68
N SER A 327 -19.54 0.97 9.58
CA SER A 327 -19.43 1.77 8.36
C SER A 327 -19.11 0.90 7.15
N VAL A 328 -19.63 1.31 5.97
CA VAL A 328 -19.33 0.71 4.66
C VAL A 328 -18.65 1.74 3.80
N VAL A 329 -17.51 1.40 3.24
CA VAL A 329 -16.71 2.26 2.36
C VAL A 329 -16.72 1.70 0.96
N PHE A 330 -17.21 2.46 0.00
CA PHE A 330 -17.28 2.02 -1.39
C PHE A 330 -16.05 2.46 -2.16
N ASP A 331 -15.32 1.51 -2.72
CA ASP A 331 -14.21 1.78 -3.62
C ASP A 331 -14.70 2.40 -4.93
N HIS A 332 -14.00 3.43 -5.40
CA HIS A 332 -14.16 4.02 -6.74
C HIS A 332 -15.59 4.38 -7.11
N MET A 333 -16.37 4.90 -6.13
CA MET A 333 -17.80 5.29 -6.31
C MET A 333 -18.70 4.15 -6.84
N ALA A 334 -18.36 2.88 -6.54
CA ALA A 334 -18.97 1.69 -7.14
C ALA A 334 -18.91 1.70 -8.69
N VAL A 335 -17.90 2.32 -9.28
CA VAL A 335 -17.57 2.33 -10.72
C VAL A 335 -18.74 2.78 -11.64
N PRO A 336 -19.30 3.99 -11.48
CA PRO A 336 -20.43 4.43 -12.30
C PRO A 336 -20.06 4.54 -13.79
N SER A 337 -21.03 4.32 -14.67
CA SER A 337 -20.83 4.46 -16.10
C SER A 337 -20.88 5.94 -16.53
N VAL A 338 -19.70 6.53 -16.82
CA VAL A 338 -19.62 7.95 -17.23
C VAL A 338 -20.41 8.26 -18.51
N ASN A 339 -20.64 7.28 -19.38
CA ASN A 339 -21.38 7.46 -20.62
C ASN A 339 -22.90 7.57 -20.43
N LYS A 340 -23.41 7.10 -19.29
CA LYS A 340 -24.85 7.16 -18.97
C LYS A 340 -25.26 8.42 -18.20
N GLY A 341 -24.26 9.13 -17.63
CA GLY A 341 -24.47 10.35 -16.86
C GLY A 341 -25.02 10.08 -15.45
N VAL A 342 -25.12 11.16 -14.66
CA VAL A 342 -25.55 11.09 -13.25
C VAL A 342 -27.01 10.66 -13.05
N GLN A 343 -27.84 10.73 -14.09
CA GLN A 343 -29.24 10.29 -14.05
C GLN A 343 -29.38 8.78 -14.33
N ASP A 344 -28.28 8.07 -14.57
CA ASP A 344 -28.31 6.61 -14.69
C ASP A 344 -29.01 5.97 -13.48
N PRO A 345 -30.03 5.11 -13.69
CA PRO A 345 -30.75 4.45 -12.59
C PRO A 345 -29.82 3.72 -11.59
N ASP A 346 -28.71 3.15 -12.05
CA ASP A 346 -27.77 2.45 -11.18
C ASP A 346 -27.01 3.45 -10.28
N PHE A 347 -26.61 4.60 -10.80
CA PHE A 347 -26.00 5.65 -9.98
C PHE A 347 -27.01 6.29 -9.03
N GLN A 348 -28.25 6.52 -9.46
CA GLN A 348 -29.31 7.03 -8.59
C GLN A 348 -29.63 6.03 -7.46
N PHE A 349 -29.59 4.75 -7.74
CA PHE A 349 -29.73 3.70 -6.74
C PHE A 349 -28.58 3.75 -5.71
N TYR A 350 -27.34 3.93 -6.17
CA TYR A 350 -26.17 4.13 -5.29
C TYR A 350 -26.35 5.37 -4.40
N MET A 351 -26.79 6.49 -4.95
CA MET A 351 -27.08 7.71 -4.17
C MET A 351 -28.19 7.47 -3.13
N GLN A 352 -29.24 6.72 -3.51
CA GLN A 352 -30.32 6.38 -2.59
C GLN A 352 -29.83 5.51 -1.43
N LEU A 353 -28.92 4.56 -1.69
CA LEU A 353 -28.31 3.74 -0.64
C LEU A 353 -27.56 4.61 0.40
N PHE A 354 -26.89 5.67 -0.03
CA PHE A 354 -26.25 6.64 0.88
C PHE A 354 -27.24 7.47 1.67
N ARG A 355 -28.43 7.75 1.12
CA ARG A 355 -29.53 8.41 1.85
C ARG A 355 -30.09 7.52 2.95
N ASP A 356 -30.26 6.23 2.63
CA ASP A 356 -30.85 5.24 3.53
C ASP A 356 -29.89 4.82 4.65
N LYS A 357 -28.60 4.62 4.32
CA LYS A 357 -27.56 4.17 5.26
C LYS A 357 -26.54 5.28 5.50
N LYS A 358 -26.66 5.94 6.67
CA LYS A 358 -25.90 7.16 6.99
C LYS A 358 -24.42 6.96 7.27
N ASP A 359 -23.98 5.74 7.48
CA ASP A 359 -22.59 5.35 7.74
C ASP A 359 -21.90 4.73 6.50
N CYS A 360 -22.39 5.08 5.29
CA CYS A 360 -21.70 4.81 4.04
C CYS A 360 -20.72 5.94 3.69
N TYR A 361 -19.55 5.58 3.17
CA TYR A 361 -18.51 6.47 2.66
C TYR A 361 -18.19 6.13 1.21
N ALA A 362 -17.88 7.16 0.41
CA ALA A 362 -17.45 7.00 -0.98
C ALA A 362 -15.99 7.35 -1.13
N LYS A 363 -15.18 6.45 -1.67
CA LYS A 363 -13.85 6.77 -2.22
C LYS A 363 -14.02 7.31 -3.62
N VAL A 364 -13.87 8.62 -3.77
CA VAL A 364 -13.94 9.32 -5.05
C VAL A 364 -12.56 9.28 -5.71
N THR A 365 -12.27 8.15 -6.36
CA THR A 365 -10.97 7.78 -6.91
C THR A 365 -11.07 7.22 -8.33
N CYS A 366 -9.95 7.03 -9.01
CA CYS A 366 -9.83 6.32 -10.29
C CYS A 366 -10.61 6.93 -11.46
N PRO A 367 -10.48 8.23 -11.76
CA PRO A 367 -11.12 8.80 -12.94
C PRO A 367 -10.64 8.14 -14.24
N GLU A 368 -9.37 7.70 -14.29
CA GLU A 368 -8.77 6.98 -15.42
C GLU A 368 -9.45 5.63 -15.68
N ARG A 369 -9.91 4.95 -14.62
CA ARG A 369 -10.66 3.69 -14.72
C ARG A 369 -12.07 3.93 -15.23
N LEU A 370 -12.72 4.99 -14.77
CA LEU A 370 -14.08 5.36 -15.15
C LEU A 370 -14.15 5.83 -16.61
N THR A 371 -13.16 6.58 -17.07
CA THR A 371 -13.12 7.16 -18.42
C THR A 371 -12.38 6.27 -19.42
N GLY A 372 -11.61 5.29 -18.93
CA GLY A 372 -10.75 4.45 -19.76
C GLY A 372 -9.49 5.15 -20.28
N SER A 373 -9.10 6.29 -19.70
CA SER A 373 -7.99 7.13 -20.15
C SER A 373 -7.13 7.64 -19.01
N GLY A 374 -5.80 7.53 -19.14
CA GLY A 374 -4.82 8.14 -18.23
C GLY A 374 -4.64 9.65 -18.41
N LYS A 375 -5.36 10.27 -19.35
CA LYS A 375 -5.22 11.68 -19.69
C LYS A 375 -6.16 12.55 -18.87
N PRO A 376 -5.66 13.63 -18.21
CA PRO A 376 -6.47 14.49 -17.35
C PRO A 376 -7.68 15.15 -18.05
N GLU A 377 -7.56 15.50 -19.32
CA GLU A 377 -8.64 16.12 -20.09
C GLU A 377 -9.88 15.24 -20.23
N ASP A 378 -9.73 13.91 -20.20
CA ASP A 378 -10.83 12.97 -20.28
C ASP A 378 -11.57 12.78 -18.96
N TRP A 379 -10.93 13.10 -17.82
CA TRP A 379 -11.49 12.86 -16.48
C TRP A 379 -12.66 13.77 -16.14
N SER A 380 -12.80 14.88 -16.87
CA SER A 380 -13.95 15.79 -16.74
C SER A 380 -15.31 15.09 -16.88
N LYS A 381 -15.38 13.97 -17.62
CA LYS A 381 -16.59 13.15 -17.76
C LYS A 381 -17.03 12.47 -16.45
N ALA A 382 -16.09 12.24 -15.54
CA ALA A 382 -16.36 11.62 -14.24
C ALA A 382 -16.67 12.65 -13.13
N LEU A 383 -16.30 13.92 -13.29
CA LEU A 383 -16.51 14.98 -12.29
C LEU A 383 -17.97 15.15 -11.85
N PRO A 384 -18.99 15.06 -12.72
CA PRO A 384 -20.40 15.20 -12.27
C PRO A 384 -20.82 14.19 -11.21
N PHE A 385 -20.30 12.95 -11.27
CA PHE A 385 -20.57 11.91 -10.27
C PHE A 385 -19.90 12.23 -8.92
N ALA A 386 -18.65 12.69 -8.98
CA ALA A 386 -17.91 13.13 -7.82
C ALA A 386 -18.57 14.33 -7.13
N HIS A 387 -18.98 15.34 -7.92
CA HIS A 387 -19.64 16.52 -7.39
C HIS A 387 -20.98 16.19 -6.75
N ALA A 388 -21.79 15.28 -7.35
CA ALA A 388 -23.06 14.84 -6.75
C ALA A 388 -22.85 14.25 -5.36
N LEU A 389 -21.78 13.45 -5.16
CA LEU A 389 -21.43 12.89 -3.86
C LEU A 389 -20.92 13.95 -2.87
N VAL A 390 -20.01 14.82 -3.32
CA VAL A 390 -19.42 15.88 -2.47
C VAL A 390 -20.47 16.89 -2.01
N GLU A 391 -21.43 17.26 -2.87
CA GLU A 391 -22.46 18.22 -2.53
C GLU A 391 -23.54 17.63 -1.61
N GLU A 392 -23.95 16.39 -1.85
CA GLU A 392 -25.03 15.77 -1.06
C GLU A 392 -24.52 15.14 0.24
N PHE A 393 -23.28 14.60 0.22
CA PHE A 393 -22.69 13.84 1.34
C PHE A 393 -21.30 14.36 1.74
N PRO A 394 -21.11 15.65 2.02
CA PRO A 394 -19.80 16.27 2.20
C PRO A 394 -18.94 15.62 3.29
N ASP A 395 -19.57 15.04 4.32
CA ASP A 395 -18.87 14.42 5.46
C ASP A 395 -18.58 12.92 5.23
N ARG A 396 -18.91 12.38 4.06
CA ARG A 396 -18.82 10.95 3.74
C ARG A 396 -18.06 10.66 2.45
N VAL A 397 -17.36 11.67 1.93
CA VAL A 397 -16.48 11.55 0.76
C VAL A 397 -15.03 11.58 1.22
N ILE A 398 -14.26 10.62 0.73
CA ILE A 398 -12.81 10.52 0.89
C ILE A 398 -12.17 10.25 -0.47
N THR A 399 -10.85 10.49 -0.61
CA THR A 399 -10.16 10.25 -1.87
C THR A 399 -8.71 9.78 -1.66
N GLY A 400 -8.12 9.20 -2.68
CA GLY A 400 -6.76 8.72 -2.72
C GLY A 400 -6.30 8.50 -4.15
N THR A 401 -5.06 8.06 -4.33
CA THR A 401 -4.44 7.93 -5.64
C THR A 401 -4.74 6.61 -6.36
N ASP A 402 -5.01 5.53 -5.64
CA ASP A 402 -5.03 4.14 -6.14
C ASP A 402 -3.63 3.67 -6.61
N TRP A 403 -2.56 4.40 -6.21
CA TRP A 403 -1.19 3.96 -6.54
C TRP A 403 -0.96 2.50 -6.10
N PRO A 404 -0.30 1.64 -6.87
CA PRO A 404 0.35 1.81 -8.17
C PRO A 404 -0.56 1.54 -9.38
N HIS A 405 -1.87 1.83 -9.28
CA HIS A 405 -2.88 1.73 -10.34
C HIS A 405 -3.00 0.31 -10.92
N PRO A 406 -3.39 -0.68 -10.11
CA PRO A 406 -3.45 -2.07 -10.57
C PRO A 406 -4.43 -2.24 -11.73
N ASN A 407 -4.08 -3.14 -12.67
CA ASN A 407 -4.93 -3.53 -13.81
C ASN A 407 -5.17 -2.43 -14.86
N MET A 408 -4.31 -1.40 -14.93
CA MET A 408 -4.33 -0.44 -16.03
C MET A 408 -3.88 -1.07 -17.33
N LYS A 409 -4.59 -0.72 -18.40
CA LYS A 409 -4.21 -1.07 -19.77
C LYS A 409 -3.30 0.02 -20.36
N GLN A 410 -2.68 -0.29 -21.51
CA GLN A 410 -1.92 0.70 -22.26
C GLN A 410 -2.74 2.00 -22.47
N GLY A 411 -2.14 3.15 -22.15
CA GLY A 411 -2.78 4.47 -22.26
C GLY A 411 -3.75 4.83 -21.11
N GLN A 412 -3.91 3.96 -20.11
CA GLN A 412 -4.75 4.23 -18.94
C GLN A 412 -3.95 4.61 -17.69
N MET A 413 -2.62 4.41 -17.68
CA MET A 413 -1.80 4.74 -16.52
C MET A 413 -1.83 6.26 -16.30
N PRO A 414 -2.34 6.74 -15.15
CA PRO A 414 -2.34 8.14 -14.83
C PRO A 414 -0.98 8.60 -14.31
N ASN A 415 -0.73 9.91 -14.35
CA ASN A 415 0.31 10.53 -13.56
C ASN A 415 -0.26 10.95 -12.21
N ASP A 416 0.38 10.56 -11.09
CA ASP A 416 -0.15 10.80 -9.74
C ASP A 416 -0.25 12.30 -9.39
N GLY A 417 0.71 13.11 -9.84
CA GLY A 417 0.64 14.56 -9.65
C GLY A 417 -0.50 15.18 -10.46
N ALA A 418 -0.72 14.68 -11.69
CA ALA A 418 -1.87 15.08 -12.49
C ALA A 418 -3.21 14.65 -11.85
N LEU A 419 -3.28 13.47 -11.19
CA LEU A 419 -4.47 13.08 -10.41
C LEU A 419 -4.75 14.09 -9.29
N VAL A 420 -3.74 14.53 -8.55
CA VAL A 420 -3.94 15.55 -7.51
C VAL A 420 -4.42 16.86 -8.11
N ASN A 421 -3.82 17.32 -9.20
CA ASN A 421 -4.11 18.62 -9.83
C ASN A 421 -5.44 18.66 -10.56
N HIS A 422 -5.79 17.59 -11.30
CA HIS A 422 -6.89 17.57 -12.26
C HIS A 422 -8.06 16.68 -11.86
N TRP A 423 -7.93 15.97 -10.72
CA TRP A 423 -9.03 15.20 -10.14
C TRP A 423 -9.32 15.62 -8.70
N ILE A 424 -8.34 15.48 -7.78
CA ILE A 424 -8.57 15.74 -6.35
C ILE A 424 -8.90 17.21 -6.09
N TRP A 425 -8.22 18.16 -6.73
CA TRP A 425 -8.54 19.58 -6.61
C TRP A 425 -9.89 19.96 -7.22
N PRO A 426 -10.23 19.55 -8.46
CA PRO A 426 -11.56 19.78 -9.04
C PRO A 426 -12.74 19.16 -8.29
N ILE A 427 -12.63 17.94 -7.74
CA ILE A 427 -13.76 17.35 -6.98
C ILE A 427 -14.10 18.18 -5.74
N ALA A 428 -13.15 18.88 -5.16
CA ALA A 428 -13.38 19.84 -4.09
C ALA A 428 -13.92 21.21 -4.59
N GLY A 429 -14.21 21.34 -5.88
CA GLY A 429 -14.61 22.60 -6.49
C GLY A 429 -13.54 23.69 -6.39
N GLN A 430 -12.27 23.31 -6.36
CA GLN A 430 -11.11 24.19 -6.14
C GLN A 430 -11.23 25.03 -4.85
N ASN A 431 -11.86 24.47 -3.83
CA ASN A 431 -12.12 25.10 -2.54
C ASN A 431 -11.30 24.41 -1.43
N GLY A 432 -10.48 25.17 -0.72
CA GLY A 432 -9.57 24.65 0.30
C GLY A 432 -10.28 24.02 1.51
N ASP A 433 -11.46 24.54 1.91
CA ASP A 433 -12.22 23.98 3.05
C ASP A 433 -12.86 22.64 2.68
N LYS A 434 -13.43 22.53 1.46
CA LYS A 434 -13.92 21.26 0.93
C LYS A 434 -12.78 20.24 0.76
N LEU A 435 -11.63 20.69 0.26
CA LEU A 435 -10.45 19.84 0.10
C LEU A 435 -9.97 19.32 1.47
N LYS A 436 -9.88 20.20 2.46
CA LYS A 436 -9.53 19.82 3.83
C LYS A 436 -10.51 18.81 4.41
N ARG A 437 -11.80 18.97 4.17
CA ARG A 437 -12.83 18.01 4.60
C ARG A 437 -12.59 16.64 3.99
N ILE A 438 -12.38 16.56 2.67
CA ILE A 438 -12.19 15.31 1.92
C ILE A 438 -10.88 14.61 2.28
N LEU A 439 -9.79 15.36 2.45
CA LEU A 439 -8.45 14.80 2.65
C LEU A 439 -8.03 14.68 4.12
N VAL A 440 -8.67 15.41 5.04
CA VAL A 440 -8.23 15.46 6.45
C VAL A 440 -9.34 15.05 7.40
N GLU A 441 -10.48 15.76 7.39
CA GLU A 441 -11.50 15.62 8.42
C GLU A 441 -12.24 14.28 8.30
N ASN A 442 -12.77 13.96 7.10
CA ASN A 442 -13.46 12.70 6.85
C ASN A 442 -12.56 11.48 7.05
N PRO A 443 -11.33 11.44 6.50
CA PRO A 443 -10.40 10.33 6.76
C PRO A 443 -10.10 10.13 8.25
N ARG A 444 -9.85 11.22 8.98
CA ARG A 444 -9.59 11.14 10.43
C ARG A 444 -10.79 10.64 11.20
N HIS A 445 -11.98 11.07 10.81
CA HIS A 445 -13.21 10.59 11.43
C HIS A 445 -13.42 9.08 11.22
N LEU A 446 -13.24 8.62 9.98
CA LEU A 446 -13.46 7.21 9.61
C LEU A 446 -12.37 6.28 10.17
N PHE A 447 -11.11 6.57 9.90
CA PHE A 447 -9.99 5.65 10.19
C PHE A 447 -9.37 5.87 11.57
N LYS A 448 -9.74 6.93 12.29
CA LYS A 448 -9.20 7.27 13.62
C LYS A 448 -7.68 7.46 13.61
N PHE A 449 -7.15 8.16 12.59
CA PHE A 449 -5.77 8.59 12.63
C PHE A 449 -5.48 9.40 13.90
N ALA A 450 -4.33 9.15 14.53
CA ALA A 450 -3.90 9.89 15.69
C ALA A 450 -3.79 11.40 15.35
N GLN A 451 -4.20 12.25 16.29
CA GLN A 451 -3.94 13.68 16.13
C GLN A 451 -2.44 13.93 16.16
N GLN A 452 -1.93 14.70 15.21
CA GLN A 452 -0.59 15.27 15.36
C GLN A 452 -0.57 16.14 16.61
N ARG A 453 0.37 15.85 17.51
CA ARG A 453 0.73 16.76 18.60
C ARG A 453 1.72 17.81 18.10
#